data_f5eeb74ab222c5d9eba8474c899d5858
#
_entry.id   f5eeb74ab222c5d9eba8474c899d5858
#
_cell.length_a   1.000
_cell.length_b   1.000
_cell.length_c   1.000
_cell.angle_alpha   90.00
_cell.angle_beta   90.00
_cell.angle_gamma   90.00
#
_symmetry.space_group_name_H-M   'P 1'
#
loop_
_entity.id
_entity.type
_entity.pdbx_description
1 polymer ?
#
loop_
_entity_poly.entity_id
_entity_poly.type
_entity_poly.pdbx_seq_one_letter_code
_entity_poly.pdbx_strand_id
1 'polypeptide(L)' 'MLNIAEGSGRYSKADKRHFYVISRGSTFECVAIFDYLKGIGAISEETFVKFYADLGELSRTLFLMIKSLS' A
#
# COMPACT_ATOMS: atom_id res chain seq x y z
N MET A 1 14.43 -7.76 -0.19
CA MET A 1 13.07 -7.40 0.19
C MET A 1 12.19 -8.65 0.19
N LEU A 2 11.37 -8.81 1.18
CA LEU A 2 10.51 -9.98 1.29
C LEU A 2 9.39 -9.94 0.25
N ASN A 3 9.24 -11.02 -0.49
CA ASN A 3 8.17 -11.16 -1.48
C ASN A 3 6.88 -11.57 -0.79
N ILE A 4 5.75 -10.97 -1.15
CA ILE A 4 4.45 -11.30 -0.55
C ILE A 4 4.10 -12.78 -0.74
N ALA A 5 4.32 -13.33 -1.93
CA ALA A 5 4.02 -14.72 -2.21
C ALA A 5 4.88 -15.67 -1.37
N GLU A 6 6.16 -15.35 -1.20
CA GLU A 6 7.06 -16.12 -0.35
C GLU A 6 6.65 -16.06 1.11
N GLY A 7 6.30 -14.86 1.59
CA GLY A 7 5.81 -14.67 2.94
C GLY A 7 4.52 -15.44 3.21
N SER A 8 3.62 -15.48 2.23
CA SER A 8 2.35 -16.19 2.36
C SER A 8 2.52 -17.68 2.56
N GLY A 9 3.59 -18.28 2.02
CA GLY A 9 3.85 -19.71 2.18
C GLY A 9 4.53 -20.06 3.50
N ARG A 10 5.10 -19.09 4.22
CA ARG A 10 5.93 -19.32 5.40
C ARG A 10 5.32 -18.93 6.73
N TYR A 11 4.36 -18.00 6.70
CA TYR A 11 3.88 -17.37 7.91
C TYR A 11 2.48 -17.80 8.27
N SER A 12 2.14 -17.73 9.56
CA SER A 12 0.81 -17.95 10.06
C SER A 12 -0.18 -16.89 9.53
N LYS A 13 -1.48 -17.12 9.76
CA LYS A 13 -2.50 -16.11 9.42
C LYS A 13 -2.22 -14.79 10.12
N ALA A 14 -1.83 -14.83 11.40
CA ALA A 14 -1.52 -13.62 12.17
C ALA A 14 -0.35 -12.87 11.56
N ASP A 15 0.70 -13.58 11.14
CA ASP A 15 1.87 -12.98 10.51
C ASP A 15 1.52 -12.34 9.17
N LYS A 16 0.73 -13.02 8.36
CA LYS A 16 0.27 -12.50 7.07
C LYS A 16 -0.56 -11.24 7.26
N ARG A 17 -1.50 -11.29 8.20
CA ARG A 17 -2.34 -10.14 8.51
C ARG A 17 -1.51 -8.95 8.94
N HIS A 18 -0.56 -9.15 9.84
CA HIS A 18 0.34 -8.10 10.31
C HIS A 18 1.13 -7.49 9.17
N PHE A 19 1.67 -8.33 8.30
CA PHE A 19 2.41 -7.87 7.11
C PHE A 19 1.53 -6.99 6.22
N TYR A 20 0.30 -7.41 5.96
CA TYR A 20 -0.61 -6.64 5.10
C TYR A 20 -1.03 -5.32 5.75
N VAL A 21 -1.20 -5.30 7.06
CA VAL A 21 -1.51 -4.06 7.79
C VAL A 21 -0.37 -3.05 7.66
N ILE A 22 0.87 -3.50 7.82
CA ILE A 22 2.05 -2.65 7.66
C ILE A 22 2.14 -2.14 6.21
N SER A 23 1.93 -3.03 5.25
CA SER A 23 1.98 -2.68 3.82
C SER A 23 0.93 -1.63 3.47
N ARG A 24 -0.27 -1.74 4.03
CA ARG A 24 -1.33 -0.76 3.81
C ARG A 24 -0.97 0.60 4.41
N GLY A 25 -0.37 0.61 5.60
CA GLY A 25 0.13 1.84 6.22
C GLY A 25 1.20 2.51 5.37
N SER A 26 2.13 1.72 4.81
CA SER A 26 3.15 2.24 3.90
C SER A 26 2.54 2.86 2.64
N THR A 27 1.44 2.29 2.14
CA THR A 27 0.71 2.86 0.99
C THR A 27 0.19 4.25 1.34
N PHE A 28 -0.37 4.46 2.52
CA PHE A 28 -0.84 5.77 2.96
C PHE A 28 0.31 6.76 3.11
N GLU A 29 1.46 6.32 3.61
CA GLU A 29 2.65 7.17 3.69
C GLU A 29 3.11 7.61 2.30
N CYS A 30 3.06 6.73 1.30
CA CYS A 30 3.37 7.08 -0.08
C CYS A 30 2.44 8.16 -0.62
N VAL A 31 1.15 8.07 -0.31
CA VAL A 31 0.19 9.10 -0.73
C VAL A 31 0.58 10.46 -0.15
N ALA A 32 0.95 10.50 1.13
CA ALA A 32 1.36 11.75 1.78
C ALA A 32 2.61 12.34 1.13
N ILE A 33 3.59 11.50 0.79
CA ILE A 33 4.81 11.92 0.12
C ILE A 33 4.49 12.50 -1.27
N PHE A 34 3.66 11.83 -2.05
CA PHE A 34 3.28 12.31 -3.38
C PHE A 34 2.47 13.60 -3.30
N ASP A 35 1.61 13.74 -2.29
CA ASP A 35 0.87 14.98 -2.07
C ASP A 35 1.82 16.15 -1.79
N TYR A 36 2.82 15.93 -0.95
CA TYR A 36 3.84 16.92 -0.68
C TYR A 36 4.60 17.32 -1.96
N LEU A 37 5.02 16.32 -2.75
CA LEU A 37 5.75 16.56 -3.99
C LEU A 37 4.91 17.35 -5.00
N LYS A 38 3.61 17.08 -5.05
CA LYS A 38 2.69 17.86 -5.89
C LYS A 38 2.62 19.31 -5.39
N GLY A 39 2.52 19.49 -4.08
CA GLY A 39 2.41 20.81 -3.48
C GLY A 39 3.60 21.71 -3.76
N ILE A 40 4.81 21.15 -3.80
CA ILE A 40 6.03 21.91 -4.11
C ILE A 40 6.36 21.95 -5.60
N GLY A 41 5.51 21.37 -6.45
CA GLY A 41 5.70 21.38 -7.89
C GLY A 41 6.71 20.39 -8.43
N ALA A 42 7.16 19.43 -7.60
CA ALA A 42 8.12 18.41 -8.03
C ALA A 42 7.51 17.38 -8.99
N ILE A 43 6.21 17.17 -8.90
CA ILE A 43 5.46 16.32 -9.84
C ILE A 43 4.22 17.08 -10.31
N SER A 44 3.72 16.72 -11.49
CA SER A 44 2.52 17.33 -12.04
C SER A 44 1.27 16.80 -11.34
N GLU A 45 0.18 17.56 -11.42
CA GLU A 45 -1.11 17.11 -10.91
C GLU A 45 -1.57 15.83 -11.60
N GLU A 46 -1.34 15.73 -12.90
CA GLU A 46 -1.70 14.55 -13.68
C GLU A 46 -0.95 13.31 -13.17
N THR A 47 0.34 13.43 -12.92
CA THR A 47 1.14 12.34 -12.35
C THR A 47 0.63 11.97 -10.97
N PHE A 48 0.31 12.95 -10.14
CA PHE A 48 -0.22 12.71 -8.79
C PHE A 48 -1.53 11.93 -8.86
N VAL A 49 -2.47 12.34 -9.70
CA VAL A 49 -3.77 11.68 -9.83
C VAL A 49 -3.60 10.22 -10.22
N LYS A 50 -2.68 9.93 -11.14
CA LYS A 50 -2.41 8.56 -11.57
C LYS A 50 -1.88 7.70 -10.42
N PHE A 51 -0.87 8.20 -9.69
CA PHE A 51 -0.33 7.46 -8.56
C PHE A 51 -1.33 7.32 -7.43
N TYR A 52 -2.12 8.34 -7.18
CA TYR A 52 -3.16 8.31 -6.17
C TYR A 52 -4.17 7.19 -6.45
N ALA A 53 -4.61 7.06 -7.70
CA ALA A 53 -5.53 6.02 -8.10
C ALA A 53 -4.92 4.62 -7.92
N ASP A 54 -3.66 4.44 -8.34
CA ASP A 54 -2.96 3.17 -8.21
C ASP A 54 -2.76 2.77 -6.73
N LEU A 55 -2.37 3.72 -5.90
CA LEU A 55 -2.17 3.48 -4.47
C LEU A 55 -3.49 3.19 -3.76
N GLY A 56 -4.56 3.85 -4.17
CA GLY A 56 -5.91 3.60 -3.64
C GLY A 56 -6.38 2.19 -3.94
N GLU A 57 -6.14 1.72 -5.16
CA GLU A 57 -6.47 0.35 -5.57
C GLU A 57 -5.65 -0.67 -4.79
N LEU A 58 -4.36 -0.42 -4.62
CA LEU A 58 -3.49 -1.30 -3.82
C LEU A 58 -3.96 -1.34 -2.36
N SER A 59 -4.28 -0.21 -1.78
CA SER A 59 -4.78 -0.14 -0.40
C SER A 59 -6.07 -0.93 -0.23
N ARG A 60 -6.98 -0.84 -1.20
CA ARG A 60 -8.22 -1.60 -1.19
C ARG A 60 -7.96 -3.10 -1.25
N THR A 61 -7.06 -3.51 -2.14
CA THR A 61 -6.68 -4.92 -2.26
C THR A 61 -6.12 -5.45 -0.94
N LEU A 62 -5.22 -4.70 -0.32
CA LEU A 62 -4.65 -5.08 0.97
C LEU A 62 -5.72 -5.17 2.06
N PHE A 63 -6.68 -4.24 2.07
CA PHE A 63 -7.78 -4.28 3.02
C PHE A 63 -8.59 -5.56 2.89
N LEU A 64 -8.91 -5.97 1.65
CA LEU A 64 -9.65 -7.19 1.41
C LEU A 64 -8.86 -8.43 1.83
N MET A 65 -7.55 -8.43 1.61
CA MET A 65 -6.68 -9.51 2.05
C MET A 65 -6.64 -9.62 3.57
N ILE A 66 -6.55 -8.50 4.27
CA ILE A 66 -6.60 -8.46 5.74
C ILE A 66 -7.93 -9.04 6.22
N LYS A 67 -9.03 -8.60 5.63
CA LYS A 67 -10.37 -9.04 6.00
C LYS A 67 -10.54 -10.54 5.79
N SER A 68 -9.97 -11.09 4.73
CA SER A 68 -10.08 -12.51 4.46
C SER A 68 -9.35 -13.38 5.48
N LEU A 69 -8.42 -12.80 6.24
CA LEU A 69 -7.65 -13.51 7.28
C LEU A 69 -8.23 -13.32 8.68
N SER A 70 -9.32 -12.61 8.79
CA SER A 70 -9.96 -12.33 10.10
C SER A 70 -10.91 -13.42 10.54
#